data_a3a1f026d6c01b433aadfb7a13721dd3
#
_entry.id   a3a1f026d6c01b433aadfb7a13721dd3
#
_cell.length_a   1.000
_cell.length_b   1.000
_cell.length_c   1.000
_cell.angle_alpha   90.00
_cell.angle_beta   90.00
_cell.angle_gamma   90.00
#
_symmetry.space_group_name_H-M   'P 1'
#
loop_
_entity.id
_entity.type
_entity.pdbx_description
1 polymer ?
#
loop_
_entity_poly.entity_id
_entity_poly.type
_entity_poly.pdbx_seq_one_letter_code
_entity_poly.pdbx_strand_id
1 'polypeptide(L)'
;DLNLEELAENAAQSALRMAAAGYIDGGKMPVILGNGFGGVIFHEACGHPLETEAIRKNASPFCEKIGKRVGQSILTAIDDGTIA
;
A
#
# COMPACT_ATOMS: atom_id res chain seq x y z
N ASP A 1 3.63 0.18 25.87
CA ASP A 1 5.10 0.19 25.78
C ASP A 1 5.53 -0.72 24.62
N LEU A 2 6.37 -0.21 23.75
CA LEU A 2 6.96 -0.98 22.66
C LEU A 2 8.01 -1.95 23.23
N ASN A 3 7.80 -3.24 23.03
CA ASN A 3 8.81 -4.25 23.35
C ASN A 3 9.82 -4.34 22.21
N LEU A 4 10.95 -3.66 22.35
CA LEU A 4 11.97 -3.59 21.32
C LEU A 4 12.65 -4.93 21.04
N GLU A 5 12.77 -5.78 22.06
CA GLU A 5 13.35 -7.13 21.89
C GLU A 5 12.43 -8.00 21.05
N GLU A 6 11.14 -7.99 21.34
CA GLU A 6 10.15 -8.74 20.55
C GLU A 6 10.06 -8.23 19.09
N LEU A 7 10.14 -6.92 18.90
CA LEU A 7 10.17 -6.33 17.55
C LEU A 7 11.40 -6.79 16.77
N ALA A 8 12.58 -6.77 17.41
CA ALA A 8 13.82 -7.21 16.78
C ALA A 8 13.78 -8.71 16.46
N GLU A 9 13.29 -9.53 17.37
CA GLU A 9 13.12 -10.98 17.14
C GLU A 9 12.16 -11.24 15.96
N ASN A 10 11.00 -10.60 15.94
CA ASN A 10 10.02 -10.76 14.86
C ASN A 10 10.57 -10.32 13.50
N ALA A 11 11.36 -9.26 13.46
CA ALA A 11 12.03 -8.80 12.25
C ALA A 11 13.06 -9.84 11.77
N ALA A 12 13.89 -10.35 12.66
CA ALA A 12 14.89 -11.38 12.35
C ALA A 12 14.24 -12.67 11.86
N GLN A 13 13.19 -13.14 12.52
CA GLN A 13 12.44 -14.34 12.12
C GLN A 13 11.77 -14.14 10.75
N SER A 14 11.26 -12.95 10.46
CA SER A 14 10.70 -12.65 9.14
C SER A 14 11.77 -12.68 8.06
N ALA A 15 12.93 -12.09 8.30
CA ALA A 15 14.06 -12.13 7.37
C ALA A 15 14.54 -13.57 7.09
N LEU A 16 14.63 -14.41 8.12
CA LEU A 16 15.00 -15.82 7.97
C LEU A 16 13.98 -16.60 7.14
N ARG A 17 12.68 -16.37 7.37
CA ARG A 17 11.62 -17.00 6.57
C ARG A 17 11.70 -16.56 5.10
N MET A 18 11.94 -15.28 4.85
CA MET A 18 12.11 -14.76 3.50
C MET A 18 13.34 -15.32 2.80
N ALA A 19 14.45 -15.44 3.52
CA ALA A 19 15.68 -16.02 2.97
C ALA A 19 15.54 -17.50 2.60
N ALA A 20 14.70 -18.25 3.33
CA ALA A 20 14.41 -19.65 3.08
C ALA A 20 13.26 -19.87 2.07
N ALA A 21 12.53 -18.84 1.71
CA ALA A 21 11.39 -18.93 0.79
C ALA A 21 11.88 -19.19 -0.64
N GLY A 22 11.10 -19.95 -1.40
CA GLY A 22 11.29 -20.12 -2.84
C GLY A 22 10.82 -18.89 -3.62
N TYR A 23 11.16 -18.87 -4.89
CA TYR A 23 10.64 -17.86 -5.82
C TYR A 23 9.25 -18.23 -6.31
N ILE A 24 8.43 -17.22 -6.53
CA ILE A 24 7.14 -17.36 -7.19
C ILE A 24 7.19 -16.63 -8.54
N ASP A 25 6.67 -17.26 -9.58
CA ASP A 25 6.57 -16.60 -10.88
C ASP A 25 5.55 -15.47 -10.83
N GLY A 26 5.93 -14.33 -11.41
CA GLY A 26 5.03 -13.20 -11.57
C GLY A 26 3.90 -13.53 -12.54
N GLY A 27 2.71 -13.01 -12.27
CA GLY A 27 1.56 -13.26 -13.14
C GLY A 27 0.29 -12.62 -12.63
N LYS A 28 -0.80 -12.80 -13.38
CA LYS A 28 -2.12 -12.34 -12.98
C LYS A 28 -2.76 -13.40 -12.06
N MET A 29 -2.86 -13.09 -10.80
CA MET A 29 -3.41 -14.00 -9.79
C MET A 29 -4.15 -13.23 -8.69
N PRO A 30 -5.07 -13.87 -7.97
CA PRO A 30 -5.64 -13.30 -6.75
C PRO A 30 -4.55 -13.11 -5.69
N VAL A 31 -4.55 -11.96 -5.03
CA VAL A 31 -3.58 -11.61 -3.98
C VAL A 31 -4.33 -11.14 -2.75
N ILE A 32 -3.96 -11.67 -1.59
CA ILE A 32 -4.42 -11.19 -0.29
C ILE A 32 -3.31 -10.31 0.29
N LEU A 33 -3.65 -9.04 0.55
CA LEU A 33 -2.75 -8.11 1.19
C LEU A 33 -2.99 -8.10 2.70
N GLY A 34 -1.95 -8.36 3.49
CA GLY A 34 -2.00 -8.15 4.93
C GLY A 34 -2.12 -6.66 5.26
N ASN A 35 -2.66 -6.35 6.44
CA ASN A 35 -2.66 -4.99 6.97
C ASN A 35 -1.24 -4.49 7.29
N GLY A 36 -1.10 -3.23 7.65
CA GLY A 36 0.19 -2.62 7.93
C GLY A 36 0.98 -2.34 6.64
N PHE A 37 2.16 -2.93 6.48
CA PHE A 37 3.02 -2.64 5.33
C PHE A 37 2.41 -3.00 3.97
N GLY A 38 1.45 -3.92 3.93
CA GLY A 38 0.66 -4.19 2.71
C GLY A 38 -0.09 -2.95 2.18
N GLY A 39 -0.41 -2.00 3.04
CA GLY A 39 -1.00 -0.71 2.66
C GLY A 39 -0.10 0.16 1.79
N VAL A 40 1.21 -0.08 1.78
CA VAL A 40 2.17 0.64 0.93
C VAL A 40 1.84 0.43 -0.55
N ILE A 41 1.36 -0.73 -0.95
CA ILE A 41 0.93 -0.97 -2.34
C ILE A 41 -0.21 -0.02 -2.72
N PHE A 42 -1.17 0.22 -1.81
CA PHE A 42 -2.23 1.20 -2.04
C PHE A 42 -1.68 2.63 -2.11
N HIS A 43 -0.73 2.96 -1.23
CA HIS A 43 -0.05 4.26 -1.22
C HIS A 43 0.64 4.53 -2.58
N GLU A 44 1.43 3.58 -3.08
CA GLU A 44 2.13 3.72 -4.36
C GLU A 44 1.17 3.73 -5.56
N ALA A 45 0.16 2.86 -5.56
CA ALA A 45 -0.75 2.73 -6.69
C ALA A 45 -1.83 3.83 -6.76
N CYS A 46 -2.21 4.40 -5.63
CA CYS A 46 -3.31 5.35 -5.54
C CYS A 46 -2.92 6.65 -4.85
N GLY A 47 -2.15 6.61 -3.77
CA GLY A 47 -1.78 7.79 -2.98
C GLY A 47 -1.01 8.81 -3.81
N HIS A 48 0.16 8.45 -4.29
CA HIS A 48 0.97 9.34 -5.14
C HIS A 48 0.26 9.82 -6.40
N PRO A 49 -0.48 8.98 -7.14
CA PRO A 49 -1.28 9.46 -8.27
C PRO A 49 -2.39 10.46 -7.91
N LEU A 50 -2.82 10.52 -6.66
CA LEU A 50 -3.82 11.51 -6.20
C LEU A 50 -3.21 12.84 -5.75
N GLU A 51 -1.88 12.93 -5.63
CA GLU A 51 -1.21 14.19 -5.29
C GLU A 51 -1.48 15.29 -6.33
N THR A 52 -1.60 16.52 -5.85
CA THR A 52 -1.86 17.70 -6.69
C THR A 52 -0.85 17.83 -7.81
N GLU A 53 0.41 17.54 -7.55
CA GLU A 53 1.47 17.63 -8.55
C GLU A 53 1.28 16.64 -9.71
N ALA A 54 0.91 15.40 -9.40
CA ALA A 54 0.63 14.38 -10.41
C ALA A 54 -0.58 14.76 -11.27
N ILE A 55 -1.64 15.27 -10.63
CA ILE A 55 -2.85 15.72 -11.32
C ILE A 55 -2.55 16.96 -12.19
N ARG A 56 -1.83 17.94 -11.66
CA ARG A 56 -1.49 19.19 -12.37
C ARG A 56 -0.64 18.92 -13.62
N LYS A 57 0.26 17.95 -13.57
CA LYS A 57 1.11 17.54 -14.69
C LYS A 57 0.41 16.60 -15.69
N ASN A 58 -0.84 16.26 -15.46
CA ASN A 58 -1.60 15.26 -16.23
C ASN A 58 -0.86 13.90 -16.31
N ALA A 59 -0.16 13.55 -15.22
CA ALA A 59 0.64 12.33 -15.08
C ALA A 59 -0.04 11.25 -14.24
N SER A 60 -1.34 11.40 -13.98
CA SER A 60 -2.11 10.49 -13.14
C SER A 60 -3.29 9.88 -13.91
N PRO A 61 -3.61 8.58 -13.67
CA PRO A 61 -4.82 7.97 -14.19
C PRO A 61 -6.10 8.58 -13.59
N PHE A 62 -5.97 9.39 -12.53
CA PHE A 62 -7.10 10.05 -11.86
C PHE A 62 -7.39 11.46 -12.37
N CYS A 63 -6.64 11.96 -13.35
CA CYS A 63 -6.96 13.23 -14.00
C CYS A 63 -8.39 13.23 -14.51
N GLU A 64 -9.11 14.34 -14.32
CA GLU A 64 -10.52 14.54 -14.71
C GLU A 64 -11.51 13.52 -14.10
N LYS A 65 -11.13 12.85 -13.01
CA LYS A 65 -11.98 11.85 -12.33
C LYS A 65 -12.73 12.39 -11.11
N ILE A 66 -12.58 13.67 -10.78
CA ILE A 66 -13.32 14.27 -9.66
C ILE A 66 -14.83 14.00 -9.83
N GLY A 67 -15.46 13.48 -8.78
CA GLY A 67 -16.87 13.10 -8.79
C GLY A 67 -17.21 11.83 -9.56
N LYS A 68 -16.23 11.19 -10.19
CA LYS A 68 -16.43 9.92 -10.90
C LYS A 68 -15.99 8.75 -10.03
N ARG A 69 -16.66 7.62 -10.20
CA ARG A 69 -16.27 6.39 -9.51
C ARG A 69 -14.99 5.82 -10.12
N VAL A 70 -13.96 5.65 -9.30
CA VAL A 70 -12.65 5.11 -9.71
C VAL A 70 -12.29 3.77 -9.05
N GLY A 71 -13.12 3.29 -8.13
CA GLY A 71 -12.88 2.04 -7.41
C GLY A 71 -14.18 1.28 -7.11
N GLN A 72 -14.05 0.13 -6.50
CA GLN A 72 -15.19 -0.67 -6.03
C GLN A 72 -15.83 -0.02 -4.80
N SER A 73 -17.15 -0.19 -4.63
CA SER A 73 -17.91 0.41 -3.51
C SER A 73 -17.54 -0.16 -2.13
N ILE A 74 -16.88 -1.31 -2.10
CA ILE A 74 -16.40 -1.92 -0.87
C ILE A 74 -15.09 -1.29 -0.36
N LEU A 75 -14.40 -0.48 -1.18
CA LEU A 75 -13.17 0.19 -0.82
C LEU A 75 -13.48 1.57 -0.25
N THR A 76 -12.94 1.86 0.93
CA THR A 76 -12.90 3.20 1.52
C THR A 76 -11.46 3.57 1.77
N ALA A 77 -11.02 4.68 1.22
CA ALA A 77 -9.72 5.27 1.50
C ALA A 77 -9.94 6.62 2.19
N ILE A 78 -9.20 6.84 3.27
CA ILE A 78 -9.27 8.07 4.06
C ILE A 78 -7.88 8.68 4.05
N ASP A 79 -7.78 9.92 3.59
CA ASP A 79 -6.62 10.78 3.74
C ASP A 79 -6.94 11.80 4.84
N ASP A 80 -6.25 11.68 5.96
CA ASP A 80 -6.55 12.46 7.16
C ASP A 80 -5.29 13.19 7.65
N GLY A 81 -5.23 14.48 7.36
CA GLY A 81 -4.17 15.37 7.83
C GLY A 81 -4.32 15.82 9.29
N THR A 82 -5.31 15.35 10.03
CA THR A 82 -5.56 15.74 11.44
C THR A 82 -4.96 14.77 12.46
N ILE A 83 -4.41 13.67 12.02
CA ILE A 83 -3.74 12.68 12.89
C ILE A 83 -2.41 13.28 13.35
N ALA A 84 -2.27 13.48 14.68
CA ALA A 84 -1.07 14.02 15.31
C ALA A 84 -0.09 12.91 15.71
#